data_439eb23ac24402dc58584a1c38245ab8
#
_entry.id   439eb23ac24402dc58584a1c38245ab8
#
_cell.length_a   1.000
_cell.length_b   1.000
_cell.length_c   1.000
_cell.angle_alpha   90.00
_cell.angle_beta   90.00
_cell.angle_gamma   90.00
#
_symmetry.space_group_name_H-M   'P 1'
#
loop_
_entity.id
_entity.type
_entity.pdbx_description
1 polymer ?
#
loop_
_entity_poly.entity_id
_entity_poly.type
_entity_poly.pdbx_seq_one_letter_code
_entity_poly.pdbx_strand_id
1 'polypeptide(L)'
;LMELRAIKAKFNPEALLLDSPSISTGTIVIDKNGVALSGNGRRAVFDLILEENPETWDAYESAMRAKLSQFGMDESSLEGIDHPVLVRVLDEPERTADFTYLANKGAVSELSPLEKAMFDARRISRKQMMEFVIGDDESLEKALARTENDTFVYEFINSLSPIEQAALRDKDGHANQAAHQRIANALLARLFSGKSGEGIVEAATEATESNLKNIRNALGQSIGQLTVMEDMIRAGKKNRNLTIANDLAISINIVGQAKKAKKSVVEYLKGGGLFANELKASPFQVALATWLEEHSNQTATVRKMLRRYADEVGSEPTVGEEVGLFGELRTRTRGRILDEIVATDEAL
;
A
#
# COMPACT_ATOMS: atom_id res chain seq x y z
N LEU A 1 20.74 0.54 -7.79
CA LEU A 1 22.21 0.49 -7.86
C LEU A 1 22.84 1.87 -8.00
N MET A 2 22.33 2.76 -8.88
CA MET A 2 22.87 4.14 -9.02
C MET A 2 22.74 4.95 -7.73
N GLU A 3 21.63 4.84 -7.03
CA GLU A 3 21.40 5.54 -5.77
C GLU A 3 22.35 5.05 -4.66
N LEU A 4 22.54 3.74 -4.54
CA LEU A 4 23.49 3.16 -3.59
C LEU A 4 24.94 3.61 -3.86
N ARG A 5 25.34 3.74 -5.12
CA ARG A 5 26.66 4.28 -5.50
C ARG A 5 26.80 5.76 -5.17
N ALA A 6 25.73 6.53 -5.28
CA ALA A 6 25.73 7.93 -4.86
C ALA A 6 25.85 8.08 -3.33
N ILE A 7 25.24 7.18 -2.56
CA ILE A 7 25.38 7.13 -1.11
C ILE A 7 26.81 6.67 -0.74
N LYS A 8 27.33 5.64 -1.43
CA LYS A 8 28.72 5.17 -1.24
C LYS A 8 29.75 6.28 -1.48
N ALA A 9 29.56 7.10 -2.50
CA ALA A 9 30.47 8.22 -2.80
C ALA A 9 30.53 9.28 -1.69
N LYS A 10 29.52 9.32 -0.81
CA LYS A 10 29.44 10.22 0.36
C LYS A 10 29.64 9.47 1.67
N PHE A 11 30.18 8.25 1.61
CA PHE A 11 30.38 7.42 2.78
C PHE A 11 31.29 8.12 3.80
N ASN A 12 30.79 8.26 5.03
CA ASN A 12 31.51 8.85 6.14
C ASN A 12 31.46 7.88 7.33
N PRO A 13 32.58 7.18 7.65
CA PRO A 13 32.66 6.28 8.78
C PRO A 13 32.23 6.91 10.10
N GLU A 14 32.63 8.14 10.38
CA GLU A 14 32.32 8.84 11.61
C GLU A 14 30.82 9.04 11.81
N ALA A 15 30.09 9.34 10.74
CA ALA A 15 28.64 9.54 10.80
C ALA A 15 27.88 8.23 11.13
N LEU A 16 28.46 7.07 10.77
CA LEU A 16 27.88 5.75 11.07
C LEU A 16 28.22 5.27 12.48
N LEU A 17 29.24 5.86 13.11
CA LEU A 17 29.70 5.53 14.46
C LEU A 17 29.22 6.54 15.51
N LEU A 18 28.25 7.40 15.14
CA LEU A 18 27.64 8.32 16.09
C LEU A 18 26.62 7.57 16.94
N ASP A 19 26.67 7.79 18.25
CA ASP A 19 25.60 7.42 19.17
C ASP A 19 24.45 8.43 19.00
N SER A 20 23.59 8.16 18.01
CA SER A 20 22.46 9.02 17.68
C SER A 20 21.17 8.41 18.23
N PRO A 21 20.33 9.17 18.93
CA PRO A 21 19.01 8.70 19.33
C PRO A 21 18.05 8.47 18.14
N SER A 22 18.45 8.95 16.95
CA SER A 22 17.65 8.78 15.73
C SER A 22 17.84 7.38 15.14
N ILE A 23 16.74 6.75 14.77
CA ILE A 23 16.71 5.45 14.08
C ILE A 23 17.17 5.59 12.63
N SER A 24 17.05 6.77 12.07
CA SER A 24 17.38 7.07 10.66
C SER A 24 18.85 7.41 10.41
N THR A 25 19.58 7.77 11.46
CA THR A 25 21.01 8.15 11.39
C THR A 25 21.86 7.26 12.31
N GLY A 26 23.17 7.25 12.10
CA GLY A 26 24.10 6.45 12.90
C GLY A 26 24.13 4.98 12.52
N THR A 27 24.30 4.09 13.49
CA THR A 27 24.46 2.65 13.31
C THR A 27 23.20 1.96 12.76
N ILE A 28 23.37 0.78 12.14
CA ILE A 28 22.26 -0.11 11.78
C ILE A 28 21.55 -0.57 13.05
N VAL A 29 20.22 -0.63 13.03
CA VAL A 29 19.42 -1.09 14.15
C VAL A 29 18.88 -2.48 13.87
N ILE A 30 19.10 -3.43 14.77
CA ILE A 30 18.65 -4.82 14.66
C ILE A 30 17.82 -5.22 15.88
N ASP A 31 17.06 -6.30 15.77
CA ASP A 31 16.45 -6.99 16.91
C ASP A 31 17.42 -8.01 17.52
N LYS A 32 17.01 -8.63 18.64
CA LYS A 32 17.79 -9.69 19.32
C LYS A 32 18.10 -10.91 18.43
N ASN A 33 17.35 -11.11 17.35
CA ASN A 33 17.56 -12.21 16.41
C ASN A 33 18.44 -11.81 15.20
N GLY A 34 19.01 -10.61 15.22
CA GLY A 34 19.82 -10.09 14.14
C GLY A 34 19.04 -9.56 12.93
N VAL A 35 17.72 -9.44 13.03
CA VAL A 35 16.88 -8.91 11.94
C VAL A 35 17.01 -7.39 11.89
N ALA A 36 17.43 -6.86 10.75
CA ALA A 36 17.55 -5.42 10.56
C ALA A 36 16.16 -4.74 10.61
N LEU A 37 16.01 -3.85 11.57
CA LEU A 37 14.82 -3.02 11.78
C LEU A 37 14.96 -1.68 11.06
N SER A 38 16.19 -1.16 10.93
CA SER A 38 16.53 0.05 10.19
C SER A 38 17.95 -0.03 9.64
N GLY A 39 18.20 0.69 8.54
CA GLY A 39 19.53 0.79 7.96
C GLY A 39 19.82 -0.19 6.82
N ASN A 40 18.81 -0.76 6.17
CA ASN A 40 18.99 -1.67 5.02
C ASN A 40 19.81 -1.02 3.89
N GLY A 41 19.59 0.27 3.61
CA GLY A 41 20.42 1.02 2.65
C GLY A 41 21.89 1.13 3.07
N ARG A 42 22.16 1.32 4.35
CA ARG A 42 23.53 1.35 4.92
C ARG A 42 24.19 -0.01 4.80
N ARG A 43 23.46 -1.09 5.07
CA ARG A 43 23.96 -2.44 4.87
C ARG A 43 24.35 -2.69 3.40
N ALA A 44 23.45 -2.36 2.46
CA ALA A 44 23.75 -2.53 1.04
C ALA A 44 24.96 -1.70 0.57
N VAL A 45 25.20 -0.53 1.20
CA VAL A 45 26.42 0.26 0.95
C VAL A 45 27.68 -0.42 1.53
N PHE A 46 27.59 -1.06 2.69
CA PHE A 46 28.70 -1.87 3.21
C PHE A 46 29.06 -3.03 2.30
N ASP A 47 28.08 -3.76 1.77
CA ASP A 47 28.31 -4.85 0.80
C ASP A 47 29.06 -4.30 -0.44
N LEU A 48 28.63 -3.16 -0.98
CA LEU A 48 29.29 -2.50 -2.11
C LEU A 48 30.72 -1.98 -1.78
N ILE A 49 30.97 -1.55 -0.56
CA ILE A 49 32.30 -1.10 -0.13
C ILE A 49 33.26 -2.29 -0.07
N LEU A 50 32.83 -3.39 0.51
CA LEU A 50 33.63 -4.62 0.56
C LEU A 50 33.99 -5.13 -0.83
N GLU A 51 33.05 -5.08 -1.78
CA GLU A 51 33.30 -5.54 -3.15
C GLU A 51 34.15 -4.59 -3.98
N GLU A 52 33.94 -3.28 -3.87
CA GLU A 52 34.51 -2.30 -4.82
C GLU A 52 35.65 -1.44 -4.22
N ASN A 53 35.70 -1.28 -2.88
CA ASN A 53 36.65 -0.36 -2.20
C ASN A 53 37.09 -0.88 -0.81
N PRO A 54 37.88 -1.95 -0.71
CA PRO A 54 38.32 -2.53 0.58
C PRO A 54 39.00 -1.53 1.51
N GLU A 55 39.79 -0.60 0.98
CA GLU A 55 40.44 0.47 1.74
C GLU A 55 39.48 1.41 2.49
N THR A 56 38.26 1.59 1.95
CA THR A 56 37.20 2.37 2.63
C THR A 56 36.62 1.55 3.80
N TRP A 57 36.58 0.23 3.66
CA TRP A 57 36.23 -0.66 4.75
C TRP A 57 37.26 -0.60 5.88
N ASP A 58 38.53 -0.67 5.57
CA ASP A 58 39.62 -0.60 6.55
C ASP A 58 39.58 0.70 7.35
N ALA A 59 39.23 1.82 6.69
CA ALA A 59 39.01 3.08 7.35
C ALA A 59 37.84 3.07 8.32
N TYR A 60 36.71 2.43 7.94
CA TYR A 60 35.56 2.25 8.81
C TYR A 60 35.89 1.38 10.02
N GLU A 61 36.53 0.23 9.80
CA GLU A 61 36.91 -0.71 10.86
C GLU A 61 37.91 -0.05 11.84
N SER A 62 38.89 0.68 11.35
CA SER A 62 39.83 1.42 12.17
C SER A 62 39.13 2.49 13.04
N ALA A 63 38.22 3.24 12.46
CA ALA A 63 37.43 4.24 13.19
C ALA A 63 36.53 3.61 14.25
N MET A 64 35.92 2.43 13.95
CA MET A 64 35.10 1.67 14.87
C MET A 64 35.92 1.15 16.05
N ARG A 65 37.09 0.53 15.80
CA ARG A 65 37.99 0.04 16.83
C ARG A 65 38.44 1.15 17.80
N ALA A 66 38.71 2.33 17.26
CA ALA A 66 39.07 3.48 18.09
C ALA A 66 37.95 3.96 19.03
N LYS A 67 36.71 3.57 18.75
CA LYS A 67 35.52 3.99 19.53
C LYS A 67 34.90 2.88 20.36
N LEU A 68 35.39 1.64 20.37
CA LEU A 68 34.83 0.50 21.08
C LEU A 68 34.52 0.81 22.55
N SER A 69 35.46 1.44 23.24
CA SER A 69 35.32 1.80 24.66
C SER A 69 34.16 2.77 24.93
N GLN A 70 33.79 3.63 23.94
CA GLN A 70 32.66 4.55 24.06
C GLN A 70 31.32 3.80 24.06
N PHE A 71 31.30 2.60 23.47
CA PHE A 71 30.12 1.71 23.41
C PHE A 71 30.17 0.60 24.47
N GLY A 72 31.11 0.67 25.43
CA GLY A 72 31.25 -0.35 26.47
C GLY A 72 31.80 -1.69 25.96
N MET A 73 32.49 -1.68 24.80
CA MET A 73 33.11 -2.85 24.15
C MET A 73 34.62 -2.74 24.18
N ASP A 74 35.28 -3.85 23.96
CA ASP A 74 36.74 -3.96 23.80
C ASP A 74 37.09 -4.82 22.58
N GLU A 75 38.39 -4.96 22.29
CA GLU A 75 38.85 -5.76 21.14
C GLU A 75 38.41 -7.22 21.18
N SER A 76 38.18 -7.80 22.35
CA SER A 76 37.70 -9.19 22.47
C SER A 76 36.29 -9.36 21.91
N SER A 77 35.51 -8.27 21.85
CA SER A 77 34.18 -8.25 21.27
C SER A 77 34.20 -8.50 19.75
N LEU A 78 35.35 -8.38 19.09
CA LEU A 78 35.54 -8.56 17.66
C LEU A 78 36.17 -9.90 17.28
N GLU A 79 36.55 -10.71 18.26
CA GLU A 79 37.21 -12.01 18.00
C GLU A 79 36.31 -12.94 17.19
N GLY A 80 36.83 -13.45 16.07
CA GLY A 80 36.13 -14.38 15.21
C GLY A 80 35.06 -13.75 14.32
N ILE A 81 35.00 -12.42 14.23
CA ILE A 81 34.09 -11.69 13.35
C ILE A 81 34.87 -11.16 12.14
N ASP A 82 34.59 -11.71 10.97
CA ASP A 82 35.10 -11.17 9.72
C ASP A 82 34.24 -9.97 9.32
N HIS A 83 34.87 -8.86 9.00
CA HIS A 83 34.21 -7.62 8.59
C HIS A 83 33.13 -7.11 9.61
N PRO A 84 33.55 -6.76 10.84
CA PRO A 84 32.63 -6.37 11.90
C PRO A 84 31.91 -5.08 11.58
N VAL A 85 30.61 -5.02 11.87
CA VAL A 85 29.76 -3.84 11.74
C VAL A 85 29.17 -3.49 13.09
N LEU A 86 29.32 -2.24 13.51
CA LEU A 86 28.65 -1.74 14.71
C LEU A 86 27.14 -1.66 14.48
N VAL A 87 26.37 -2.29 15.35
CA VAL A 87 24.91 -2.30 15.31
C VAL A 87 24.34 -1.88 16.66
N ARG A 88 23.13 -1.31 16.63
CA ARG A 88 22.35 -1.08 17.84
C ARG A 88 21.31 -2.19 17.95
N VAL A 89 21.33 -2.90 19.06
CA VAL A 89 20.33 -3.93 19.38
C VAL A 89 19.18 -3.29 20.17
N LEU A 90 17.95 -3.46 19.70
CA LEU A 90 16.76 -3.12 20.47
C LEU A 90 16.31 -4.32 21.28
N ASP A 91 16.22 -4.14 22.60
CA ASP A 91 15.88 -5.22 23.54
C ASP A 91 14.44 -5.68 23.39
N GLU A 92 13.50 -4.80 23.21
CA GLU A 92 12.11 -5.05 22.91
C GLU A 92 11.66 -4.14 21.77
N PRO A 93 11.92 -4.54 20.51
CA PRO A 93 11.33 -3.80 19.42
C PRO A 93 9.81 -4.00 19.54
N GLU A 94 9.08 -2.95 19.79
CA GLU A 94 7.72 -2.90 19.32
C GLU A 94 7.81 -3.11 17.81
N ARG A 95 7.64 -4.35 17.38
CA ARG A 95 7.60 -4.76 15.96
C ARG A 95 6.32 -4.23 15.33
N THR A 96 6.08 -2.97 15.53
CA THR A 96 5.00 -2.28 14.90
C THR A 96 5.49 -1.85 13.52
N ALA A 97 4.60 -1.93 12.57
CA ALA A 97 4.78 -1.25 11.29
C ALA A 97 5.20 0.22 11.50
N ASP A 98 4.87 0.80 12.64
CA ASP A 98 5.25 2.12 13.11
C ASP A 98 6.75 2.28 13.28
N PHE A 99 7.47 1.26 13.74
CA PHE A 99 8.92 1.33 13.87
C PHE A 99 9.60 1.50 12.51
N THR A 100 9.21 0.69 11.52
CA THR A 100 9.77 0.79 10.16
C THR A 100 9.42 2.14 9.51
N TYR A 101 8.23 2.66 9.77
CA TYR A 101 7.80 3.98 9.33
C TYR A 101 8.63 5.09 9.98
N LEU A 102 8.79 5.06 11.29
CA LEU A 102 9.59 6.05 12.03
C LEU A 102 11.08 5.97 11.66
N ALA A 103 11.59 4.76 11.41
CA ALA A 103 12.96 4.54 10.97
C ALA A 103 13.25 5.17 9.59
N ASN A 104 12.27 5.18 8.71
CA ASN A 104 12.42 5.76 7.37
C ASN A 104 12.07 7.26 7.31
N LYS A 105 11.37 7.78 8.31
CA LYS A 105 10.88 9.17 8.33
C LYS A 105 11.98 10.24 8.44
N GLY A 106 13.19 9.88 8.85
CA GLY A 106 14.24 10.87 9.19
C GLY A 106 15.39 11.00 8.19
N ALA A 107 15.47 10.15 7.18
CA ALA A 107 16.77 10.02 6.55
C ALA A 107 16.93 10.60 5.15
N VAL A 108 16.03 10.57 4.18
CA VAL A 108 16.34 11.13 2.85
C VAL A 108 15.13 11.22 1.89
N SER A 109 14.02 10.56 2.15
CA SER A 109 12.87 10.60 1.24
C SER A 109 11.59 10.62 2.06
N GLU A 110 10.76 11.62 1.84
CA GLU A 110 9.37 11.53 2.29
C GLU A 110 8.75 10.29 1.64
N LEU A 111 8.02 9.49 2.43
CA LEU A 111 7.25 8.40 1.88
C LEU A 111 6.38 8.90 0.73
N SER A 112 6.36 8.17 -0.36
CA SER A 112 5.46 8.46 -1.46
C SER A 112 4.01 8.47 -0.97
N PRO A 113 3.08 9.13 -1.65
CA PRO A 113 1.67 9.09 -1.30
C PRO A 113 1.11 7.67 -1.19
N LEU A 114 1.61 6.75 -2.02
CA LEU A 114 1.26 5.33 -1.99
C LEU A 114 1.74 4.65 -0.71
N GLU A 115 3.02 4.80 -0.36
CA GLU A 115 3.58 4.22 0.86
C GLU A 115 2.89 4.76 2.11
N LYS A 116 2.59 6.06 2.15
CA LYS A 116 1.80 6.68 3.23
C LYS A 116 0.41 6.04 3.33
N ALA A 117 -0.28 5.86 2.20
CA ALA A 117 -1.62 5.27 2.17
C ALA A 117 -1.62 3.81 2.65
N MET A 118 -0.65 3.00 2.22
CA MET A 118 -0.51 1.61 2.63
C MET A 118 -0.20 1.46 4.12
N PHE A 119 0.60 2.38 4.64
CA PHE A 119 0.91 2.43 6.07
C PHE A 119 -0.32 2.85 6.89
N ASP A 120 -0.96 3.93 6.51
CA ASP A 120 -2.13 4.48 7.18
C ASP A 120 -3.35 3.55 7.11
N ALA A 121 -3.46 2.73 6.07
CA ALA A 121 -4.50 1.71 5.94
C ALA A 121 -4.54 0.73 7.13
N ARG A 122 -3.40 0.46 7.76
CA ARG A 122 -3.29 -0.42 8.92
C ARG A 122 -3.91 0.19 10.19
N ARG A 123 -4.04 1.51 10.23
CA ARG A 123 -4.64 2.26 11.34
C ARG A 123 -6.18 2.24 11.29
N ILE A 124 -6.74 1.95 10.11
CA ILE A 124 -8.19 1.91 9.90
C ILE A 124 -8.71 0.51 10.23
N SER A 125 -9.52 0.40 11.25
CA SER A 125 -10.17 -0.84 11.65
C SER A 125 -11.31 -1.21 10.69
N ARG A 126 -11.67 -2.50 10.67
CA ARG A 126 -12.86 -2.97 9.96
C ARG A 126 -14.13 -2.22 10.40
N LYS A 127 -14.29 -2.01 11.71
CA LYS A 127 -15.44 -1.32 12.27
C LYS A 127 -15.58 0.07 11.66
N GLN A 128 -14.49 0.84 11.63
CA GLN A 128 -14.47 2.17 11.03
C GLN A 128 -14.80 2.15 9.53
N MET A 129 -14.34 1.13 8.78
CA MET A 129 -14.70 0.97 7.36
C MET A 129 -16.21 0.76 7.15
N MET A 130 -16.86 0.03 8.05
CA MET A 130 -18.30 -0.24 7.97
C MET A 130 -19.16 0.91 8.49
N GLU A 131 -18.64 1.70 9.43
CA GLU A 131 -19.33 2.85 10.01
C GLU A 131 -19.12 4.13 9.17
N PHE A 132 -18.20 4.10 8.20
CA PHE A 132 -17.95 5.23 7.30
C PHE A 132 -19.18 5.57 6.47
N VAL A 133 -19.66 6.80 6.60
CA VAL A 133 -20.88 7.28 5.94
C VAL A 133 -20.50 8.03 4.65
N ILE A 134 -20.98 7.55 3.51
CA ILE A 134 -20.79 8.20 2.22
C ILE A 134 -22.08 8.14 1.40
N GLY A 135 -22.47 9.27 0.83
CA GLY A 135 -23.60 9.39 -0.07
C GLY A 135 -23.29 8.90 -1.49
N ASP A 136 -24.34 8.63 -2.24
CA ASP A 136 -24.23 8.06 -3.59
C ASP A 136 -23.61 9.01 -4.63
N ASP A 137 -23.64 10.32 -4.37
CA ASP A 137 -23.10 11.36 -5.29
C ASP A 137 -21.93 12.13 -4.69
N GLU A 138 -21.25 11.54 -3.70
CA GLU A 138 -20.14 12.17 -3.00
C GLU A 138 -18.80 11.57 -3.38
N SER A 139 -17.74 12.39 -3.32
CA SER A 139 -16.37 11.88 -3.28
C SER A 139 -15.99 11.50 -1.84
N LEU A 140 -14.96 10.66 -1.69
CA LEU A 140 -14.42 10.29 -0.38
C LEU A 140 -14.06 11.52 0.45
N GLU A 141 -13.41 12.52 -0.17
CA GLU A 141 -12.98 13.74 0.51
C GLU A 141 -14.16 14.58 1.01
N LYS A 142 -15.25 14.63 0.22
CA LYS A 142 -16.48 15.32 0.65
C LYS A 142 -17.16 14.59 1.80
N ALA A 143 -17.25 13.27 1.72
CA ALA A 143 -17.82 12.47 2.78
C ALA A 143 -17.01 12.61 4.09
N LEU A 144 -15.67 12.63 4.01
CA LEU A 144 -14.79 12.85 5.17
C LEU A 144 -14.92 14.25 5.80
N ALA A 145 -15.42 15.23 5.06
CA ALA A 145 -15.69 16.57 5.57
C ALA A 145 -17.08 16.71 6.23
N ARG A 146 -17.85 15.62 6.32
CA ARG A 146 -19.18 15.64 6.96
C ARG A 146 -19.09 15.34 8.44
N THR A 147 -19.99 15.94 9.20
CA THR A 147 -20.07 15.79 10.66
C THR A 147 -20.25 14.32 11.09
N GLU A 148 -20.95 13.51 10.28
CA GLU A 148 -21.17 12.09 10.57
C GLU A 148 -19.87 11.28 10.60
N ASN A 149 -18.82 11.77 9.94
CA ASN A 149 -17.50 11.14 9.91
C ASN A 149 -16.46 11.84 10.81
N ASP A 150 -16.83 12.90 11.54
CA ASP A 150 -15.88 13.67 12.37
C ASP A 150 -15.13 12.78 13.37
N THR A 151 -15.82 11.86 14.03
CA THR A 151 -15.20 10.94 15.01
C THR A 151 -14.12 10.08 14.33
N PHE A 152 -14.41 9.52 13.17
CA PHE A 152 -13.46 8.71 12.41
C PHE A 152 -12.23 9.54 11.99
N VAL A 153 -12.46 10.73 11.46
CA VAL A 153 -11.39 11.64 11.02
C VAL A 153 -10.51 12.07 12.20
N TYR A 154 -11.14 12.39 13.32
CA TYR A 154 -10.44 12.78 14.55
C TYR A 154 -9.58 11.64 15.10
N GLU A 155 -10.13 10.43 15.22
CA GLU A 155 -9.40 9.24 15.69
C GLU A 155 -8.21 8.93 14.77
N PHE A 156 -8.40 9.00 13.46
CA PHE A 156 -7.32 8.78 12.51
C PHE A 156 -6.19 9.80 12.69
N ILE A 157 -6.49 11.10 12.73
CA ILE A 157 -5.48 12.14 12.90
C ILE A 157 -4.75 11.97 14.24
N ASN A 158 -5.45 11.66 15.31
CA ASN A 158 -4.84 11.47 16.63
C ASN A 158 -3.95 10.22 16.72
N SER A 159 -4.11 9.26 15.83
CA SER A 159 -3.22 8.10 15.73
C SER A 159 -1.85 8.42 15.11
N LEU A 160 -1.68 9.63 14.56
CA LEU A 160 -0.45 10.08 13.90
C LEU A 160 0.50 10.78 14.90
N SER A 161 1.74 11.01 14.46
CA SER A 161 2.69 11.76 15.25
C SER A 161 2.26 13.25 15.41
N PRO A 162 2.66 13.95 16.48
CA PRO A 162 2.27 15.34 16.72
C PRO A 162 2.58 16.28 15.54
N ILE A 163 3.69 16.08 14.84
CA ILE A 163 4.09 16.86 13.67
C ILE A 163 3.10 16.64 12.52
N GLU A 164 2.68 15.40 12.28
CA GLU A 164 1.73 15.07 11.23
C GLU A 164 0.33 15.58 11.58
N GLN A 165 -0.08 15.48 12.84
CA GLN A 165 -1.34 16.05 13.31
C GLN A 165 -1.40 17.53 13.03
N ALA A 166 -0.34 18.28 13.35
CA ALA A 166 -0.26 19.72 13.10
C ALA A 166 -0.36 20.07 11.61
N ALA A 167 0.26 19.26 10.73
CA ALA A 167 0.21 19.46 9.27
C ALA A 167 -1.18 19.17 8.66
N LEU A 168 -1.99 18.33 9.32
CA LEU A 168 -3.30 17.90 8.85
C LEU A 168 -4.48 18.68 9.47
N ARG A 169 -4.19 19.64 10.34
CA ARG A 169 -5.20 20.51 10.95
C ARG A 169 -5.08 21.92 10.39
N ASP A 170 -6.20 22.60 10.32
CA ASP A 170 -6.24 24.04 10.08
C ASP A 170 -5.97 24.83 11.38
N LYS A 171 -6.00 26.17 11.28
CA LYS A 171 -5.77 27.07 12.42
C LYS A 171 -6.83 26.95 13.53
N ASP A 172 -8.01 26.42 13.21
CA ASP A 172 -9.13 26.23 14.12
C ASP A 172 -9.15 24.81 14.71
N GLY A 173 -8.15 23.96 14.32
CA GLY A 173 -7.97 22.60 14.80
C GLY A 173 -8.76 21.53 14.04
N HIS A 174 -9.53 21.92 13.01
CA HIS A 174 -10.28 20.98 12.18
C HIS A 174 -9.38 20.30 11.14
N ALA A 175 -9.82 19.15 10.63
CA ALA A 175 -9.13 18.47 9.54
C ALA A 175 -9.13 19.32 8.27
N ASN A 176 -7.96 19.52 7.68
CA ASN A 176 -7.80 20.25 6.43
C ASN A 176 -7.96 19.32 5.21
N GLN A 177 -7.91 19.88 4.01
CA GLN A 177 -8.05 19.13 2.76
C GLN A 177 -6.98 18.03 2.60
N ALA A 178 -5.76 18.27 3.08
CA ALA A 178 -4.69 17.26 3.03
C ALA A 178 -5.00 16.06 3.92
N ALA A 179 -5.66 16.28 5.07
CA ALA A 179 -6.15 15.21 5.93
C ALA A 179 -7.19 14.35 5.20
N HIS A 180 -8.20 14.97 4.61
CA HIS A 180 -9.25 14.24 3.87
C HIS A 180 -8.66 13.44 2.71
N GLN A 181 -7.73 14.02 1.94
CA GLN A 181 -7.06 13.30 0.85
C GLN A 181 -6.23 12.11 1.35
N ARG A 182 -5.49 12.29 2.45
CA ARG A 182 -4.68 11.24 3.07
C ARG A 182 -5.54 10.07 3.57
N ILE A 183 -6.64 10.39 4.28
CA ILE A 183 -7.58 9.39 4.79
C ILE A 183 -8.29 8.68 3.64
N ALA A 184 -8.71 9.39 2.59
CA ALA A 184 -9.33 8.81 1.41
C ALA A 184 -8.43 7.77 0.73
N ASN A 185 -7.14 8.06 0.58
CA ASN A 185 -6.16 7.12 0.05
C ASN A 185 -5.97 5.92 0.98
N ALA A 186 -5.94 6.14 2.29
CA ALA A 186 -5.84 5.07 3.28
C ALA A 186 -7.06 4.14 3.28
N LEU A 187 -8.27 4.68 3.11
CA LEU A 187 -9.50 3.91 2.96
C LEU A 187 -9.46 2.98 1.73
N LEU A 188 -9.01 3.49 0.58
CA LEU A 188 -8.86 2.69 -0.64
C LEU A 188 -7.79 1.61 -0.47
N ALA A 189 -6.66 1.94 0.15
CA ALA A 189 -5.60 0.97 0.45
C ALA A 189 -6.06 -0.10 1.45
N ARG A 190 -6.94 0.26 2.38
CA ARG A 190 -7.48 -0.66 3.40
C ARG A 190 -8.51 -1.62 2.82
N LEU A 191 -9.28 -1.19 1.83
CA LEU A 191 -10.32 -1.98 1.20
C LEU A 191 -9.75 -3.28 0.62
N PHE A 192 -8.63 -3.18 -0.10
CA PHE A 192 -7.93 -4.32 -0.65
C PHE A 192 -6.52 -4.41 -0.06
N SER A 193 -6.21 -5.51 0.61
CA SER A 193 -4.89 -5.70 1.23
C SER A 193 -3.81 -6.11 0.24
N GLY A 194 -2.54 -5.84 0.57
CA GLY A 194 -1.37 -6.25 -0.21
C GLY A 194 -1.26 -5.53 -1.55
N LYS A 195 -0.66 -6.20 -2.54
CA LYS A 195 -0.38 -5.63 -3.88
C LYS A 195 -1.62 -5.10 -4.61
N SER A 196 -2.79 -5.70 -4.38
CA SER A 196 -4.04 -5.22 -4.99
C SER A 196 -4.44 -3.85 -4.46
N GLY A 197 -4.30 -3.63 -3.15
CA GLY A 197 -4.52 -2.31 -2.54
C GLY A 197 -3.52 -1.27 -3.03
N GLU A 198 -2.24 -1.64 -3.16
CA GLU A 198 -1.20 -0.79 -3.75
C GLU A 198 -1.59 -0.34 -5.17
N GLY A 199 -1.94 -1.28 -6.04
CA GLY A 199 -2.32 -0.98 -7.42
C GLY A 199 -3.55 -0.09 -7.54
N ILE A 200 -4.54 -0.23 -6.66
CA ILE A 200 -5.73 0.62 -6.64
C ILE A 200 -5.38 2.04 -6.18
N VAL A 201 -4.59 2.17 -5.12
CA VAL A 201 -4.18 3.49 -4.64
C VAL A 201 -3.29 4.19 -5.66
N GLU A 202 -2.33 3.48 -6.27
CA GLU A 202 -1.48 4.01 -7.32
C GLU A 202 -2.30 4.53 -8.50
N ALA A 203 -3.19 3.70 -9.04
CA ALA A 203 -4.09 4.09 -10.12
C ALA A 203 -5.01 5.25 -9.73
N ALA A 204 -5.50 5.28 -8.49
CA ALA A 204 -6.40 6.32 -7.98
C ALA A 204 -5.70 7.64 -7.65
N THR A 205 -4.43 7.61 -7.21
CA THR A 205 -3.64 8.83 -6.90
C THR A 205 -3.05 9.47 -8.14
N GLU A 206 -2.71 8.68 -9.15
CA GLU A 206 -2.27 9.19 -10.45
C GLU A 206 -3.41 9.71 -11.32
N ALA A 207 -4.65 9.54 -10.88
CA ALA A 207 -5.85 9.95 -11.62
C ALA A 207 -6.03 11.47 -11.58
N THR A 208 -5.22 12.18 -12.35
CA THR A 208 -5.48 13.59 -12.69
C THR A 208 -6.66 13.74 -13.67
N GLU A 209 -7.06 12.66 -14.33
CA GLU A 209 -8.13 12.63 -15.31
C GLU A 209 -9.49 12.34 -14.70
N SER A 210 -10.53 13.03 -15.19
CA SER A 210 -11.91 12.98 -14.67
C SER A 210 -12.48 11.56 -14.60
N ASN A 211 -12.16 10.69 -15.57
CA ASN A 211 -12.72 9.36 -15.70
C ASN A 211 -12.22 8.39 -14.60
N LEU A 212 -10.92 8.41 -14.30
CA LEU A 212 -10.37 7.62 -13.20
C LEU A 212 -10.87 8.13 -11.84
N LYS A 213 -11.12 9.44 -11.74
CA LYS A 213 -11.77 10.04 -10.56
C LYS A 213 -13.17 9.47 -10.32
N ASN A 214 -13.95 9.24 -11.38
CA ASN A 214 -15.27 8.64 -11.27
C ASN A 214 -15.21 7.17 -10.79
N ILE A 215 -14.26 6.38 -11.31
CA ILE A 215 -14.02 5.01 -10.85
C ILE A 215 -13.59 5.02 -9.36
N ARG A 216 -12.71 5.94 -8.98
CA ARG A 216 -12.29 6.13 -7.58
C ARG A 216 -13.48 6.47 -6.67
N ASN A 217 -14.35 7.36 -7.12
CA ASN A 217 -15.57 7.70 -6.37
C ASN A 217 -16.50 6.48 -6.24
N ALA A 218 -16.69 5.71 -7.29
CA ALA A 218 -17.52 4.49 -7.26
C ALA A 218 -16.96 3.44 -6.28
N LEU A 219 -15.64 3.24 -6.25
CA LEU A 219 -14.97 2.40 -5.26
C LEU A 219 -15.23 2.91 -3.83
N GLY A 220 -15.05 4.21 -3.61
CA GLY A 220 -15.30 4.86 -2.32
C GLY A 220 -16.74 4.67 -1.86
N GLN A 221 -17.72 4.91 -2.73
CA GLN A 221 -19.14 4.74 -2.47
C GLN A 221 -19.56 3.29 -2.23
N SER A 222 -18.72 2.31 -2.57
CA SER A 222 -18.94 0.87 -2.40
C SER A 222 -18.12 0.27 -1.25
N ILE A 223 -17.41 1.09 -0.47
CA ILE A 223 -16.47 0.63 0.58
C ILE A 223 -17.14 -0.33 1.56
N GLY A 224 -18.33 -0.03 2.05
CA GLY A 224 -19.03 -0.86 3.03
C GLY A 224 -19.27 -2.29 2.53
N GLN A 225 -19.91 -2.42 1.37
CA GLN A 225 -20.25 -3.73 0.78
C GLN A 225 -19.00 -4.51 0.40
N LEU A 226 -18.03 -3.85 -0.25
CA LEU A 226 -16.76 -4.49 -0.62
C LEU A 226 -15.96 -4.95 0.61
N THR A 227 -15.98 -4.19 1.70
CA THR A 227 -15.34 -4.58 2.97
C THR A 227 -15.95 -5.85 3.53
N VAL A 228 -17.29 -5.94 3.56
CA VAL A 228 -18.00 -7.13 4.04
C VAL A 228 -17.66 -8.35 3.18
N MET A 229 -17.69 -8.19 1.86
CA MET A 229 -17.33 -9.25 0.91
C MET A 229 -15.90 -9.77 1.15
N GLU A 230 -14.92 -8.88 1.15
CA GLU A 230 -13.51 -9.25 1.33
C GLU A 230 -13.26 -9.91 2.69
N ASP A 231 -13.95 -9.48 3.73
CA ASP A 231 -13.83 -10.08 5.05
C ASP A 231 -14.43 -11.50 5.11
N MET A 232 -15.55 -11.76 4.41
CA MET A 232 -16.09 -13.12 4.30
C MET A 232 -15.11 -14.04 3.57
N ILE A 233 -14.46 -13.54 2.52
CA ILE A 233 -13.45 -14.29 1.76
C ILE A 233 -12.21 -14.55 2.64
N ARG A 234 -11.70 -13.55 3.34
CA ARG A 234 -10.53 -13.69 4.24
C ARG A 234 -10.79 -14.61 5.42
N ALA A 235 -12.01 -14.57 5.97
CA ALA A 235 -12.44 -15.47 7.04
C ALA A 235 -12.66 -16.92 6.57
N GLY A 236 -12.46 -17.20 5.28
CA GLY A 236 -12.69 -18.54 4.71
C GLY A 236 -14.16 -18.94 4.62
N LYS A 237 -15.08 -17.98 4.78
CA LYS A 237 -16.52 -18.24 4.62
C LYS A 237 -16.94 -18.30 3.15
N LYS A 238 -16.24 -17.61 2.28
CA LYS A 238 -16.45 -17.60 0.82
C LYS A 238 -15.19 -18.03 0.11
N ASN A 239 -15.35 -18.60 -1.09
CA ASN A 239 -14.23 -19.08 -1.88
C ASN A 239 -13.24 -17.95 -2.22
N ARG A 240 -11.95 -18.19 -2.03
CA ARG A 240 -10.90 -17.18 -2.28
C ARG A 240 -10.84 -16.71 -3.74
N ASN A 241 -11.31 -17.52 -4.66
CA ASN A 241 -11.35 -17.18 -6.09
C ASN A 241 -12.43 -16.15 -6.45
N LEU A 242 -13.29 -15.77 -5.49
CA LEU A 242 -14.35 -14.77 -5.69
C LEU A 242 -13.87 -13.33 -5.47
N THR A 243 -12.67 -13.10 -4.90
CA THR A 243 -12.13 -11.73 -4.84
C THR A 243 -11.80 -11.21 -6.23
N ILE A 244 -12.17 -9.95 -6.50
CA ILE A 244 -11.82 -9.23 -7.73
C ILE A 244 -10.78 -8.13 -7.48
N ALA A 245 -10.22 -8.08 -6.26
CA ALA A 245 -9.31 -7.02 -5.86
C ALA A 245 -8.13 -6.83 -6.83
N ASN A 246 -7.45 -7.94 -7.18
CA ASN A 246 -6.33 -7.89 -8.10
C ASN A 246 -6.77 -7.58 -9.55
N ASP A 247 -7.92 -8.07 -9.94
CA ASP A 247 -8.45 -7.83 -11.28
C ASP A 247 -8.86 -6.36 -11.45
N LEU A 248 -9.50 -5.77 -10.44
CA LEU A 248 -9.81 -4.33 -10.40
C LEU A 248 -8.54 -3.48 -10.46
N ALA A 249 -7.52 -3.80 -9.65
CA ALA A 249 -6.26 -3.06 -9.66
C ALA A 249 -5.61 -3.05 -11.05
N ILE A 250 -5.49 -4.21 -11.67
CA ILE A 250 -4.90 -4.36 -13.01
C ILE A 250 -5.77 -3.64 -14.06
N SER A 251 -7.08 -3.84 -14.02
CA SER A 251 -8.00 -3.24 -14.99
C SER A 251 -8.01 -1.71 -14.91
N ILE A 252 -8.03 -1.14 -13.71
CA ILE A 252 -7.96 0.32 -13.51
C ILE A 252 -6.61 0.86 -14.01
N ASN A 253 -5.51 0.15 -13.77
CA ASN A 253 -4.21 0.54 -14.28
C ASN A 253 -4.19 0.53 -15.81
N ILE A 254 -4.72 -0.53 -16.45
CA ILE A 254 -4.83 -0.60 -17.92
C ILE A 254 -5.61 0.61 -18.46
N VAL A 255 -6.76 0.94 -17.87
CA VAL A 255 -7.55 2.13 -18.26
C VAL A 255 -6.71 3.41 -18.11
N GLY A 256 -5.99 3.56 -17.01
CA GLY A 256 -5.12 4.71 -16.78
C GLY A 256 -4.02 4.85 -17.81
N GLN A 257 -3.33 3.76 -18.12
CA GLN A 257 -2.26 3.75 -19.11
C GLN A 257 -2.78 3.98 -20.55
N ALA A 258 -3.91 3.38 -20.91
CA ALA A 258 -4.55 3.61 -22.20
C ALA A 258 -4.92 5.10 -22.37
N LYS A 259 -5.49 5.73 -21.36
CA LYS A 259 -5.82 7.16 -21.34
C LYS A 259 -4.56 8.04 -21.48
N LYS A 260 -3.50 7.77 -20.72
CA LYS A 260 -2.21 8.46 -20.85
C LYS A 260 -1.65 8.36 -22.29
N ALA A 261 -1.82 7.20 -22.92
CA ALA A 261 -1.42 6.96 -24.31
C ALA A 261 -2.40 7.54 -25.33
N LYS A 262 -3.53 8.13 -24.93
CA LYS A 262 -4.61 8.61 -25.81
C LYS A 262 -5.15 7.53 -26.76
N LYS A 263 -5.29 6.31 -26.23
CA LYS A 263 -5.79 5.13 -26.94
C LYS A 263 -6.95 4.52 -26.17
N SER A 264 -7.80 3.75 -26.87
CA SER A 264 -8.71 2.85 -26.18
C SER A 264 -7.93 1.70 -25.50
N VAL A 265 -8.55 1.04 -24.52
CA VAL A 265 -7.97 -0.15 -23.86
C VAL A 265 -7.56 -1.20 -24.90
N VAL A 266 -8.43 -1.46 -25.89
CA VAL A 266 -8.18 -2.44 -26.94
C VAL A 266 -7.00 -2.05 -27.84
N GLU A 267 -6.90 -0.79 -28.24
CA GLU A 267 -5.79 -0.28 -29.05
C GLU A 267 -4.48 -0.26 -28.27
N TYR A 268 -4.52 0.10 -26.98
CA TYR A 268 -3.35 0.11 -26.10
C TYR A 268 -2.76 -1.29 -25.98
N LEU A 269 -3.59 -2.30 -25.72
CA LEU A 269 -3.14 -3.68 -25.57
C LEU A 269 -2.64 -4.31 -26.89
N LYS A 270 -3.26 -3.97 -28.04
CA LYS A 270 -2.79 -4.41 -29.36
C LYS A 270 -1.48 -3.75 -29.81
N GLY A 271 -1.25 -2.52 -29.41
CA GLY A 271 -0.12 -1.73 -29.88
C GLY A 271 1.23 -2.04 -29.25
N GLY A 272 1.35 -3.07 -28.39
CA GLY A 272 2.62 -3.48 -27.76
C GLY A 272 3.26 -2.35 -26.96
N GLY A 273 2.49 -1.53 -26.25
CA GLY A 273 3.02 -0.48 -25.38
C GLY A 273 4.10 -1.03 -24.45
N LEU A 274 5.05 -0.20 -24.03
CA LEU A 274 6.24 -0.57 -23.25
C LEU A 274 5.91 -1.51 -22.07
N PHE A 275 4.69 -1.46 -21.55
CA PHE A 275 4.18 -2.26 -20.44
C PHE A 275 3.12 -3.32 -20.84
N ALA A 276 2.61 -3.31 -22.08
CA ALA A 276 1.59 -4.28 -22.52
C ALA A 276 2.12 -5.72 -22.52
N ASN A 277 3.43 -5.92 -22.78
CA ASN A 277 4.10 -7.22 -22.73
C ASN A 277 4.46 -7.63 -21.29
N GLU A 278 4.57 -6.70 -20.33
CA GLU A 278 4.83 -6.98 -18.93
C GLU A 278 3.53 -7.24 -18.14
N LEU A 279 2.45 -6.56 -18.52
CA LEU A 279 1.10 -6.81 -18.00
C LEU A 279 0.48 -8.01 -18.75
N LYS A 280 0.81 -9.22 -18.32
CA LYS A 280 0.12 -10.45 -18.74
C LYS A 280 -1.32 -10.46 -18.21
N ALA A 281 -2.14 -9.50 -18.68
CA ALA A 281 -3.53 -9.40 -18.26
C ALA A 281 -4.32 -10.61 -18.75
N SER A 282 -5.13 -11.20 -17.88
CA SER A 282 -6.04 -12.28 -18.23
C SER A 282 -7.18 -11.75 -19.12
N PRO A 283 -7.85 -12.63 -19.89
CA PRO A 283 -9.03 -12.22 -20.67
C PRO A 283 -10.10 -11.54 -19.80
N PHE A 284 -10.29 -11.98 -18.57
CA PHE A 284 -11.19 -11.38 -17.60
C PHE A 284 -10.79 -9.94 -17.24
N GLN A 285 -9.51 -9.68 -16.99
CA GLN A 285 -9.00 -8.34 -16.68
C GLN A 285 -9.12 -7.39 -17.87
N VAL A 286 -8.91 -7.89 -19.08
CA VAL A 286 -9.11 -7.12 -20.31
C VAL A 286 -10.59 -6.76 -20.49
N ALA A 287 -11.50 -7.71 -20.32
CA ALA A 287 -12.94 -7.46 -20.39
C ALA A 287 -13.39 -6.44 -19.36
N LEU A 288 -12.94 -6.59 -18.10
CA LEU A 288 -13.26 -5.65 -17.03
C LEU A 288 -12.66 -4.24 -17.32
N ALA A 289 -11.45 -4.15 -17.86
CA ALA A 289 -10.85 -2.87 -18.22
C ALA A 289 -11.62 -2.18 -19.35
N THR A 290 -12.06 -2.93 -20.37
CA THR A 290 -12.87 -2.40 -21.46
C THR A 290 -14.21 -1.87 -20.95
N TRP A 291 -14.89 -2.65 -20.10
CA TRP A 291 -16.15 -2.24 -19.47
C TRP A 291 -15.97 -0.99 -18.61
N LEU A 292 -14.92 -0.93 -17.78
CA LEU A 292 -14.60 0.25 -16.95
C LEU A 292 -14.28 1.48 -17.82
N GLU A 293 -13.63 1.32 -18.98
CA GLU A 293 -13.38 2.42 -19.91
C GLU A 293 -14.69 2.99 -20.47
N GLU A 294 -15.59 2.13 -20.94
CA GLU A 294 -16.90 2.49 -21.49
C GLU A 294 -17.77 3.23 -20.47
N HIS A 295 -17.73 2.81 -19.21
CA HIS A 295 -18.52 3.38 -18.12
C HIS A 295 -17.76 4.37 -17.24
N SER A 296 -16.54 4.77 -17.62
CA SER A 296 -15.67 5.64 -16.80
C SER A 296 -16.25 7.03 -16.50
N ASN A 297 -17.26 7.48 -17.24
CA ASN A 297 -17.99 8.73 -16.98
C ASN A 297 -19.27 8.52 -16.14
N GLN A 298 -19.57 7.29 -15.76
CA GLN A 298 -20.84 6.91 -15.11
C GLN A 298 -20.58 6.32 -13.72
N THR A 299 -20.24 7.18 -12.74
CA THR A 299 -19.96 6.75 -11.37
C THR A 299 -21.06 5.84 -10.80
N ALA A 300 -22.32 6.17 -11.05
CA ALA A 300 -23.45 5.39 -10.54
C ALA A 300 -23.50 3.96 -11.12
N THR A 301 -23.20 3.79 -12.41
CA THR A 301 -23.16 2.47 -13.07
C THR A 301 -22.02 1.61 -12.50
N VAL A 302 -20.83 2.19 -12.39
CA VAL A 302 -19.67 1.47 -11.81
C VAL A 302 -19.94 1.11 -10.34
N ARG A 303 -20.50 2.02 -9.54
CA ARG A 303 -20.91 1.77 -8.16
C ARG A 303 -21.93 0.63 -8.07
N LYS A 304 -22.97 0.66 -8.90
CA LYS A 304 -24.01 -0.36 -8.93
C LYS A 304 -23.42 -1.74 -9.23
N MET A 305 -22.53 -1.83 -10.20
CA MET A 305 -21.82 -3.06 -10.53
C MET A 305 -21.01 -3.58 -9.34
N LEU A 306 -20.21 -2.73 -8.70
CA LEU A 306 -19.37 -3.11 -7.56
C LEU A 306 -20.19 -3.59 -6.37
N ARG A 307 -21.25 -2.88 -6.01
CA ARG A 307 -22.16 -3.26 -4.91
C ARG A 307 -22.87 -4.58 -5.21
N ARG A 308 -23.42 -4.70 -6.41
CA ARG A 308 -24.08 -5.92 -6.84
C ARG A 308 -23.14 -7.12 -6.86
N TYR A 309 -21.90 -6.92 -7.31
CA TYR A 309 -20.89 -7.97 -7.24
C TYR A 309 -20.66 -8.44 -5.78
N ALA A 310 -20.52 -7.51 -4.86
CA ALA A 310 -20.33 -7.84 -3.45
C ALA A 310 -21.53 -8.61 -2.87
N ASP A 311 -22.77 -8.22 -3.23
CA ASP A 311 -24.01 -8.87 -2.80
C ASP A 311 -24.12 -10.29 -3.38
N GLU A 312 -23.80 -10.46 -4.68
CA GLU A 312 -23.82 -11.78 -5.34
C GLU A 312 -22.78 -12.72 -4.72
N VAL A 313 -21.58 -12.25 -4.41
CA VAL A 313 -20.57 -13.04 -3.67
C VAL A 313 -21.08 -13.38 -2.27
N GLY A 314 -21.77 -12.44 -1.61
CA GLY A 314 -22.43 -12.69 -0.33
C GLY A 314 -23.45 -13.82 -0.38
N SER A 315 -24.14 -13.97 -1.51
CA SER A 315 -25.15 -14.99 -1.77
C SER A 315 -24.59 -16.35 -2.19
N GLU A 316 -23.30 -16.44 -2.57
CA GLU A 316 -22.67 -17.70 -2.93
C GLU A 316 -22.62 -18.68 -1.73
N PRO A 317 -22.59 -20.00 -1.98
CA PRO A 317 -22.45 -20.99 -0.92
C PRO A 317 -21.24 -20.74 -0.02
N THR A 318 -21.34 -21.14 1.24
CA THR A 318 -20.22 -21.13 2.17
C THR A 318 -19.20 -22.20 1.77
N VAL A 319 -17.93 -21.97 2.06
CA VAL A 319 -16.87 -22.97 1.83
C VAL A 319 -17.21 -24.28 2.55
N GLY A 320 -17.22 -25.36 1.81
CA GLY A 320 -17.69 -26.69 2.27
C GLY A 320 -19.11 -27.05 1.85
N GLU A 321 -19.91 -26.08 1.39
CA GLU A 321 -21.28 -26.28 0.88
C GLU A 321 -21.36 -26.09 -0.65
N GLU A 322 -20.19 -25.94 -1.30
CA GLU A 322 -20.08 -25.61 -2.74
C GLU A 322 -20.51 -26.75 -3.65
N VAL A 323 -20.56 -27.98 -3.11
CA VAL A 323 -20.97 -29.18 -3.85
C VAL A 323 -22.32 -29.64 -3.37
N GLY A 324 -23.26 -29.76 -4.29
CA GLY A 324 -24.58 -30.30 -3.99
C GLY A 324 -24.59 -31.83 -3.75
N LEU A 325 -25.77 -32.34 -3.36
CA LEU A 325 -25.95 -33.75 -2.98
C LEU A 325 -25.58 -34.73 -4.12
N PHE A 326 -25.65 -34.28 -5.36
CA PHE A 326 -25.35 -35.05 -6.57
C PHE A 326 -24.01 -34.69 -7.21
N GLY A 327 -23.13 -33.96 -6.48
CA GLY A 327 -21.77 -33.59 -6.94
C GLY A 327 -21.75 -32.36 -7.86
N GLU A 328 -22.86 -31.69 -8.07
CA GLU A 328 -22.89 -30.45 -8.85
C GLU A 328 -22.19 -29.30 -8.12
N LEU A 329 -21.39 -28.51 -8.84
CA LEU A 329 -20.80 -27.27 -8.32
C LEU A 329 -21.88 -26.19 -8.24
N ARG A 330 -22.12 -25.67 -7.03
CA ARG A 330 -23.08 -24.59 -6.75
C ARG A 330 -22.45 -23.20 -6.80
N THR A 331 -21.10 -23.11 -6.73
CA THR A 331 -20.39 -21.84 -6.73
C THR A 331 -20.11 -21.36 -8.15
N ARG A 332 -20.51 -20.13 -8.45
CA ARG A 332 -20.16 -19.47 -9.70
C ARG A 332 -18.69 -19.01 -9.68
N THR A 333 -18.10 -18.85 -10.85
CA THR A 333 -16.82 -18.17 -10.98
C THR A 333 -17.02 -16.65 -10.92
N ARG A 334 -15.96 -15.89 -10.53
CA ARG A 334 -16.02 -14.42 -10.54
C ARG A 334 -16.36 -13.83 -11.91
N GLY A 335 -15.89 -14.47 -13.01
CA GLY A 335 -16.23 -14.04 -14.35
C GLY A 335 -17.71 -14.21 -14.64
N ARG A 336 -18.29 -15.36 -14.30
CA ARG A 336 -19.72 -15.62 -14.49
C ARG A 336 -20.60 -14.64 -13.69
N ILE A 337 -20.24 -14.35 -12.45
CA ILE A 337 -20.96 -13.36 -11.63
C ILE A 337 -20.94 -11.99 -12.32
N LEU A 338 -19.78 -11.55 -12.82
CA LEU A 338 -19.65 -10.26 -13.49
C LEU A 338 -20.45 -10.22 -14.79
N ASP A 339 -20.36 -11.28 -15.62
CA ASP A 339 -21.09 -11.40 -16.88
C ASP A 339 -22.61 -11.33 -16.67
N GLU A 340 -23.12 -12.00 -15.63
CA GLU A 340 -24.54 -11.97 -15.27
C GLU A 340 -25.00 -10.57 -14.81
N ILE A 341 -24.13 -9.83 -14.11
CA ILE A 341 -24.41 -8.44 -13.69
C ILE A 341 -24.46 -7.52 -14.89
N VAL A 342 -23.45 -7.57 -15.76
CA VAL A 342 -23.36 -6.73 -16.95
C VAL A 342 -24.52 -6.99 -17.90
N ALA A 343 -24.81 -8.25 -18.21
CA ALA A 343 -25.94 -8.63 -19.09
C ALA A 343 -27.31 -8.15 -18.57
N THR A 344 -27.48 -8.06 -17.25
CA THR A 344 -28.75 -7.60 -16.65
C THR A 344 -28.86 -6.07 -16.69
N ASP A 345 -27.75 -5.36 -16.62
CA ASP A 345 -27.72 -3.88 -16.65
C ASP A 345 -27.84 -3.34 -18.10
N GLU A 346 -27.41 -4.08 -19.11
CA GLU A 346 -27.66 -3.76 -20.54
C GLU A 346 -29.13 -3.99 -20.97
N ALA A 347 -29.88 -4.77 -20.18
CA ALA A 347 -31.27 -5.07 -20.45
C ALA A 347 -32.26 -4.06 -19.82
N LEU A 348 -31.78 -3.09 -19.04
CA LEU A 348 -32.52 -2.00 -18.41
C LEU A 348 -32.25 -0.66 -19.08
#